data_f47d0eebe77dacb508081f8cc071792f
#
_entry.id   f47d0eebe77dacb508081f8cc071792f
#
_cell.length_a   1.000
_cell.length_b   1.000
_cell.length_c   1.000
_cell.angle_alpha   90.00
_cell.angle_beta   90.00
_cell.angle_gamma   90.00
#
_symmetry.space_group_name_H-M   'P 1'
#
loop_
_entity.id
_entity.type
_entity.pdbx_description
1 polymer ?
#
loop_
_entity_poly.entity_id
_entity_poly.type
_entity_poly.pdbx_seq_one_letter_code
_entity_poly.pdbx_strand_id
1 'polypeptide(L)'
;MAVRKLRYNEDELLRKRCKEVTVIDDRIRQNLDDMLETLHHTENGAAIAANQVGICKRLVVIDYCDRLLKLVNPRIIGCSGEQECIEGCLSFPDRFVKTIRPQKVTIEALDENGKEIMVTGEDELAKCFCHELEHLDGIIFLDKAIEEIEL
;
A
#
# COMPACT_ATOMS: atom_id res chain seq x y z
N MET A 1 4.18 13.47 -15.00
CA MET A 1 3.87 12.14 -14.43
C MET A 1 4.57 11.08 -15.25
N ALA A 2 5.03 10.03 -14.61
CA ALA A 2 5.75 8.95 -15.28
C ALA A 2 5.33 7.60 -14.72
N VAL A 3 5.23 6.61 -15.61
CA VAL A 3 5.04 5.22 -15.20
C VAL A 3 6.40 4.70 -14.71
N ARG A 4 6.42 4.18 -13.50
CA ARG A 4 7.61 3.59 -12.90
C ARG A 4 7.61 2.09 -13.08
N LYS A 5 8.80 1.51 -13.10
CA LYS A 5 8.95 0.06 -13.21
C LYS A 5 8.64 -0.60 -11.87
N LEU A 6 7.68 -1.53 -11.87
CA LEU A 6 7.37 -2.32 -10.69
C LEU A 6 8.54 -3.24 -10.31
N ARG A 7 8.71 -3.42 -9.00
CA ARG A 7 9.64 -4.37 -8.42
C ARG A 7 8.90 -5.67 -8.12
N TYR A 8 9.55 -6.79 -8.33
CA TYR A 8 8.91 -8.10 -8.25
C TYR A 8 9.65 -9.06 -7.33
N ASN A 9 8.90 -9.96 -6.70
CA ASN A 9 9.36 -11.15 -6.01
C ASN A 9 10.48 -10.88 -5.00
N GLU A 10 11.72 -11.24 -5.32
CA GLU A 10 12.85 -11.20 -4.41
C GLU A 10 13.67 -9.91 -4.50
N ASP A 11 13.13 -8.87 -5.14
CA ASP A 11 13.79 -7.57 -5.17
C ASP A 11 13.99 -7.07 -3.73
N GLU A 12 15.22 -6.76 -3.37
CA GLU A 12 15.59 -6.37 -2.01
C GLU A 12 14.84 -5.13 -1.51
N LEU A 13 14.42 -4.24 -2.41
CA LEU A 13 13.67 -3.04 -2.04
C LEU A 13 12.33 -3.37 -1.39
N LEU A 14 11.72 -4.52 -1.74
CA LEU A 14 10.46 -4.95 -1.14
C LEU A 14 10.61 -5.36 0.32
N ARG A 15 11.82 -5.61 0.78
CA ARG A 15 12.12 -6.00 2.15
C ARG A 15 12.74 -4.87 2.98
N LYS A 16 12.98 -3.72 2.39
CA LYS A 16 13.53 -2.57 3.11
C LYS A 16 12.43 -1.76 3.76
N ARG A 17 12.71 -1.30 4.98
CA ARG A 17 11.84 -0.34 5.64
C ARG A 17 12.00 1.02 4.95
N CYS A 18 10.89 1.60 4.56
CA CYS A 18 10.85 2.92 3.93
C CYS A 18 11.10 4.02 4.97
N LYS A 19 11.74 5.10 4.54
CA LYS A 19 12.06 6.24 5.40
C LYS A 19 10.89 7.20 5.49
N GLU A 20 10.70 7.80 6.66
CA GLU A 20 9.72 8.85 6.83
C GLU A 20 10.06 10.05 5.94
N VAL A 21 9.02 10.67 5.41
CA VAL A 21 9.12 11.92 4.67
C VAL A 21 9.18 13.06 5.68
N THR A 22 10.24 13.87 5.63
CA THR A 22 10.42 15.00 6.55
C THR A 22 9.94 16.31 5.94
N VAL A 23 9.95 16.43 4.62
CA VAL A 23 9.49 17.62 3.90
C VAL A 23 8.62 17.18 2.75
N ILE A 24 7.41 17.73 2.67
CA ILE A 24 6.50 17.49 1.56
C ILE A 24 6.68 18.63 0.55
N ASP A 25 7.34 18.33 -0.54
CA ASP A 25 7.67 19.27 -1.59
C ASP A 25 7.17 18.75 -2.94
N ASP A 26 7.51 19.45 -4.02
CA ASP A 26 7.10 19.06 -5.36
C ASP A 26 7.63 17.68 -5.77
N ARG A 27 8.78 17.29 -5.25
CA ARG A 27 9.35 15.97 -5.53
C ARG A 27 8.49 14.86 -4.93
N ILE A 28 8.00 15.04 -3.70
CA ILE A 28 7.10 14.08 -3.06
C ILE A 28 5.77 14.02 -3.82
N ARG A 29 5.23 15.17 -4.22
CA ARG A 29 4.01 15.21 -5.04
C ARG A 29 4.21 14.50 -6.37
N GLN A 30 5.36 14.68 -7.01
CA GLN A 30 5.70 13.97 -8.25
C GLN A 30 5.80 12.46 -8.03
N ASN A 31 6.39 12.03 -6.92
CA ASN A 31 6.46 10.61 -6.57
C ASN A 31 5.05 10.01 -6.44
N LEU A 32 4.15 10.70 -5.77
CA LEU A 32 2.76 10.24 -5.61
C LEU A 32 2.03 10.18 -6.95
N ASP A 33 2.23 11.16 -7.80
CA ASP A 33 1.63 11.18 -9.15
C ASP A 33 2.17 10.04 -10.02
N ASP A 34 3.47 9.77 -9.96
CA ASP A 34 4.08 8.65 -10.68
C ASP A 34 3.53 7.31 -10.20
N MET A 35 3.34 7.18 -8.89
CA MET A 35 2.75 5.97 -8.30
C MET A 35 1.32 5.75 -8.79
N LEU A 36 0.52 6.81 -8.81
CA LEU A 36 -0.86 6.74 -9.30
C LEU A 36 -0.89 6.35 -10.77
N GLU A 37 -0.04 6.96 -11.60
CA GLU A 37 0.02 6.63 -13.01
C GLU A 37 0.47 5.18 -13.24
N THR A 38 1.45 4.73 -12.48
CA THR A 38 1.88 3.33 -12.53
C THR A 38 0.73 2.39 -12.14
N LEU A 39 -0.01 2.73 -11.09
CA LEU A 39 -1.16 1.95 -10.66
C LEU A 39 -2.22 1.86 -11.77
N HIS A 40 -2.51 2.96 -12.45
CA HIS A 40 -3.49 3.00 -13.53
C HIS A 40 -3.05 2.22 -14.78
N HIS A 41 -1.77 1.89 -14.90
CA HIS A 41 -1.26 1.05 -16.00
C HIS A 41 -1.29 -0.45 -15.65
N THR A 42 -1.77 -0.80 -14.47
CA THR A 42 -1.93 -2.20 -14.08
C THR A 42 -3.38 -2.64 -14.26
N GLU A 43 -3.59 -3.93 -14.47
CA GLU A 43 -4.92 -4.51 -14.45
C GLU A 43 -5.30 -4.81 -12.98
N ASN A 44 -6.48 -4.38 -12.56
CA ASN A 44 -7.04 -4.68 -11.24
C ASN A 44 -6.23 -4.14 -10.03
N GLY A 45 -5.26 -3.26 -10.25
CA GLY A 45 -4.53 -2.66 -9.16
C GLY A 45 -5.37 -1.62 -8.42
N ALA A 46 -5.51 -1.78 -7.10
CA ALA A 46 -6.27 -0.87 -6.25
C ALA A 46 -5.38 0.01 -5.39
N ALA A 47 -4.13 -0.41 -5.14
CA ALA A 47 -3.22 0.30 -4.26
C ALA A 47 -1.77 -0.06 -4.56
N ILE A 48 -0.87 0.84 -4.18
CA ILE A 48 0.55 0.66 -4.37
C ILE A 48 1.33 1.38 -3.27
N ALA A 49 2.39 0.73 -2.78
CA ALA A 49 3.34 1.33 -1.85
C ALA A 49 4.60 1.76 -2.61
N ALA A 50 5.30 2.75 -2.08
CA ALA A 50 6.42 3.37 -2.79
C ALA A 50 7.55 2.39 -3.11
N ASN A 51 7.87 1.47 -2.21
CA ASN A 51 8.96 0.52 -2.46
C ASN A 51 8.66 -0.44 -3.61
N GLN A 52 7.41 -0.63 -3.98
CA GLN A 52 7.05 -1.44 -5.14
C GLN A 52 7.50 -0.82 -6.46
N VAL A 53 7.81 0.47 -6.47
CA VAL A 53 8.32 1.19 -7.64
C VAL A 53 9.72 1.77 -7.40
N GLY A 54 10.41 1.26 -6.40
CA GLY A 54 11.80 1.63 -6.16
C GLY A 54 12.01 2.92 -5.37
N ILE A 55 10.96 3.44 -4.74
CA ILE A 55 11.04 4.65 -3.91
C ILE A 55 11.02 4.23 -2.45
N CYS A 56 12.12 4.48 -1.73
CA CYS A 56 12.26 4.06 -0.33
C CYS A 56 11.76 5.14 0.64
N LYS A 57 10.52 5.56 0.47
CA LYS A 57 9.84 6.57 1.31
C LYS A 57 8.46 6.07 1.70
N ARG A 58 7.96 6.55 2.83
CA ARG A 58 6.67 6.11 3.36
C ARG A 58 5.51 6.80 2.65
N LEU A 59 5.25 6.34 1.43
CA LEU A 59 4.18 6.83 0.56
C LEU A 59 3.31 5.66 0.12
N VAL A 60 2.00 5.88 0.09
CA VAL A 60 1.02 4.91 -0.39
C VAL A 60 -0.02 5.64 -1.23
N VAL A 61 -0.42 5.06 -2.35
CA VAL A 61 -1.52 5.54 -3.17
C VAL A 61 -2.58 4.46 -3.24
N ILE A 62 -3.82 4.83 -2.95
CA ILE A 62 -4.98 3.94 -3.03
C ILE A 62 -5.99 4.60 -3.94
N ASP A 63 -6.47 3.83 -4.92
CA ASP A 63 -7.55 4.23 -5.82
C ASP A 63 -8.55 3.09 -5.88
N TYR A 64 -9.55 3.14 -4.98
CA TYR A 64 -10.49 2.04 -4.78
C TYR A 64 -11.88 2.58 -4.48
N CYS A 65 -12.88 2.08 -5.20
CA CYS A 65 -14.31 2.44 -4.99
C CYS A 65 -14.53 3.96 -4.97
N ASP A 66 -14.04 4.66 -5.98
CA ASP A 66 -14.14 6.11 -6.14
C ASP A 66 -13.44 6.92 -5.03
N ARG A 67 -12.59 6.27 -4.24
CA ARG A 67 -11.74 6.93 -3.24
C ARG A 67 -10.30 6.94 -3.70
N LEU A 68 -9.77 8.14 -3.92
CA LEU A 68 -8.36 8.35 -4.23
C LEU A 68 -7.68 8.90 -2.98
N LEU A 69 -6.71 8.16 -2.47
CA LEU A 69 -5.94 8.54 -1.29
C LEU A 69 -4.46 8.57 -1.67
N LYS A 70 -3.82 9.71 -1.47
CA LYS A 70 -2.38 9.88 -1.58
C LYS A 70 -1.86 10.12 -0.18
N LEU A 71 -1.19 9.13 0.39
CA LEU A 71 -0.85 9.09 1.80
C LEU A 71 0.65 9.26 2.01
N VAL A 72 1.02 10.19 2.89
CA VAL A 72 2.40 10.43 3.30
C VAL A 72 2.53 10.07 4.78
N ASN A 73 3.52 9.25 5.12
CA ASN A 73 3.75 8.75 6.47
C ASN A 73 2.51 8.13 7.11
N PRO A 74 1.79 7.25 6.41
CA PRO A 74 0.59 6.65 7.00
C PRO A 74 0.94 5.71 8.15
N ARG A 75 0.06 5.66 9.15
CA ARG A 75 0.16 4.68 10.24
C ARG A 75 -1.21 4.26 10.72
N ILE A 76 -1.32 3.04 11.19
CA ILE A 76 -2.55 2.52 11.78
C ILE A 76 -2.65 3.02 13.22
N ILE A 77 -3.77 3.65 13.55
CA ILE A 77 -4.04 4.17 14.89
C ILE A 77 -5.15 3.41 15.62
N GLY A 78 -5.86 2.55 14.92
CA GLY A 78 -6.88 1.71 15.53
C GLY A 78 -7.36 0.63 14.58
N CYS A 79 -7.77 -0.49 15.16
CA CYS A 79 -8.34 -1.57 14.38
C CYS A 79 -9.30 -2.37 15.26
N SER A 80 -10.26 -3.04 14.63
CA SER A 80 -11.22 -3.90 15.32
C SER A 80 -11.74 -4.99 14.40
N GLY A 81 -12.23 -6.06 15.01
CA GLY A 81 -12.80 -7.20 14.31
C GLY A 81 -11.76 -8.02 13.57
N GLU A 82 -12.22 -9.06 12.92
CA GLU A 82 -11.42 -9.94 12.09
C GLU A 82 -12.18 -10.32 10.84
N GLN A 83 -11.44 -10.52 9.75
CA GLN A 83 -11.99 -11.04 8.50
C GLN A 83 -10.99 -11.97 7.84
N GLU A 84 -11.49 -12.97 7.15
CA GLU A 84 -10.68 -13.77 6.26
C GLU A 84 -10.58 -13.04 4.91
N CYS A 85 -9.36 -12.92 4.40
CA CYS A 85 -9.10 -12.26 3.13
C CYS A 85 -8.35 -13.19 2.18
N ILE A 86 -8.57 -12.95 0.89
CA ILE A 86 -7.70 -13.50 -0.15
C ILE A 86 -6.92 -12.33 -0.70
N GLU A 87 -5.59 -12.41 -0.61
CA GLU A 87 -4.71 -11.32 -1.03
C GLU A 87 -3.81 -11.73 -2.19
N GLY A 88 -3.70 -10.82 -3.12
CA GLY A 88 -2.70 -10.82 -4.17
C GLY A 88 -1.93 -9.51 -4.13
N CYS A 89 -0.85 -9.41 -4.88
CA CYS A 89 -0.03 -8.21 -4.91
C CYS A 89 0.57 -8.01 -6.30
N LEU A 90 0.63 -6.75 -6.74
CA LEU A 90 1.22 -6.41 -8.03
C LEU A 90 2.69 -6.86 -8.14
N SER A 91 3.41 -6.89 -7.03
CA SER A 91 4.82 -7.32 -6.98
C SER A 91 5.00 -8.83 -6.93
N PHE A 92 3.93 -9.59 -6.77
CA PHE A 92 3.94 -11.06 -6.71
C PHE A 92 2.84 -11.60 -7.62
N PRO A 93 3.02 -11.49 -8.94
CA PRO A 93 1.98 -11.91 -9.88
C PRO A 93 1.67 -13.39 -9.76
N ASP A 94 0.40 -13.74 -9.91
CA ASP A 94 -0.14 -15.10 -9.88
C ASP A 94 -0.01 -15.83 -8.54
N ARG A 95 0.32 -15.12 -7.46
CA ARG A 95 0.34 -15.70 -6.12
C ARG A 95 -0.78 -15.11 -5.28
N PHE A 96 -1.55 -15.98 -4.66
CA PHE A 96 -2.67 -15.61 -3.81
C PHE A 96 -2.61 -16.39 -2.51
N VAL A 97 -2.90 -15.71 -1.42
CA VAL A 97 -2.88 -16.34 -0.10
C VAL A 97 -4.11 -15.94 0.70
N LYS A 98 -4.48 -16.81 1.64
CA LYS A 98 -5.49 -16.48 2.64
C LYS A 98 -4.80 -15.85 3.84
N THR A 99 -5.38 -14.76 4.33
CA THR A 99 -4.88 -14.03 5.51
C THR A 99 -6.04 -13.74 6.46
N ILE A 100 -5.70 -13.43 7.72
CA ILE A 100 -6.64 -12.86 8.68
C ILE A 100 -6.24 -11.41 8.89
N ARG A 101 -7.19 -10.50 8.65
CA ARG A 101 -6.97 -9.06 8.80
C ARG A 101 -8.02 -8.46 9.73
N PRO A 102 -7.75 -7.29 10.34
CA PRO A 102 -8.82 -6.55 11.00
C PRO A 102 -9.93 -6.21 10.01
N GLN A 103 -11.16 -6.25 10.46
CA GLN A 103 -12.32 -5.91 9.64
C GLN A 103 -12.47 -4.40 9.48
N LYS A 104 -12.00 -3.62 10.46
CA LYS A 104 -12.05 -2.17 10.45
C LYS A 104 -10.70 -1.61 10.88
N VAL A 105 -10.17 -0.68 10.10
CA VAL A 105 -8.86 -0.06 10.33
C VAL A 105 -8.99 1.46 10.17
N THR A 106 -8.45 2.18 11.14
CA THR A 106 -8.31 3.64 11.06
C THR A 106 -6.83 3.98 10.95
N ILE A 107 -6.53 4.83 9.98
CA ILE A 107 -5.17 5.33 9.77
C ILE A 107 -5.14 6.84 9.95
N GLU A 108 -3.98 7.36 10.31
CA GLU A 108 -3.67 8.77 10.15
C GLU A 108 -2.49 8.92 9.21
N ALA A 109 -2.45 10.01 8.48
CA ALA A 109 -1.43 10.31 7.51
C ALA A 109 -1.39 11.81 7.23
N LEU A 110 -0.42 12.22 6.41
CA LEU A 110 -0.45 13.53 5.77
C LEU A 110 -0.91 13.33 4.33
N ASP A 111 -1.60 14.33 3.78
CA ASP A 111 -1.90 14.34 2.36
C ASP A 111 -0.74 14.95 1.57
N GLU A 112 -0.91 15.11 0.27
CA GLU A 112 0.11 15.66 -0.64
C GLU A 112 0.46 17.12 -0.37
N ASN A 113 -0.33 17.81 0.44
CA ASN A 113 -0.11 19.20 0.83
C ASN A 113 0.36 19.35 2.29
N GLY A 114 0.62 18.21 2.96
CA GLY A 114 1.05 18.22 4.35
C GLY A 114 -0.05 18.36 5.36
N LYS A 115 -1.31 18.28 4.94
CA LYS A 115 -2.46 18.34 5.84
C LYS A 115 -2.69 17.01 6.53
N GLU A 116 -2.90 17.04 7.84
CA GLU A 116 -3.24 15.84 8.59
C GLU A 116 -4.62 15.32 8.20
N ILE A 117 -4.71 14.03 7.93
CA ILE A 117 -5.96 13.35 7.61
C ILE A 117 -6.10 12.07 8.43
N MET A 118 -7.34 11.70 8.68
CA MET A 118 -7.70 10.46 9.35
C MET A 118 -8.73 9.74 8.49
N VAL A 119 -8.52 8.48 8.19
CA VAL A 119 -9.40 7.71 7.32
C VAL A 119 -9.70 6.37 7.97
N THR A 120 -10.97 6.00 8.02
CA THR A 120 -11.40 4.68 8.48
C THR A 120 -11.89 3.89 7.28
N GLY A 121 -11.39 2.65 7.15
CA GLY A 121 -11.82 1.72 6.12
C GLY A 121 -12.33 0.43 6.74
N GLU A 122 -13.25 -0.21 6.04
CA GLU A 122 -13.81 -1.51 6.41
C GLU A 122 -13.62 -2.49 5.27
N ASP A 123 -13.67 -3.79 5.59
CA ASP A 123 -13.61 -4.87 4.60
C ASP A 123 -12.38 -4.77 3.69
N GLU A 124 -12.57 -4.63 2.39
CA GLU A 124 -11.48 -4.54 1.41
C GLU A 124 -10.54 -3.36 1.66
N LEU A 125 -11.08 -2.20 2.05
CA LEU A 125 -10.24 -1.04 2.32
C LEU A 125 -9.38 -1.24 3.57
N ALA A 126 -9.92 -1.89 4.61
CA ALA A 126 -9.14 -2.26 5.80
C ALA A 126 -8.00 -3.22 5.45
N LYS A 127 -8.28 -4.23 4.64
CA LYS A 127 -7.25 -5.14 4.11
C LYS A 127 -6.17 -4.37 3.36
N CYS A 128 -6.59 -3.45 2.50
CA CYS A 128 -5.71 -2.63 1.68
C CYS A 128 -4.75 -1.80 2.56
N PHE A 129 -5.27 -1.16 3.59
CA PHE A 129 -4.44 -0.41 4.54
C PHE A 129 -3.37 -1.30 5.17
N CYS A 130 -3.75 -2.47 5.67
CA CYS A 130 -2.80 -3.40 6.27
C CYS A 130 -1.73 -3.83 5.28
N HIS A 131 -2.14 -4.25 4.09
CA HIS A 131 -1.24 -4.74 3.05
C HIS A 131 -0.22 -3.68 2.63
N GLU A 132 -0.69 -2.47 2.32
CA GLU A 132 0.19 -1.41 1.80
C GLU A 132 1.08 -0.81 2.90
N LEU A 133 0.57 -0.62 4.11
CA LEU A 133 1.40 -0.10 5.19
C LEU A 133 2.46 -1.11 5.61
N GLU A 134 2.17 -2.40 5.56
CA GLU A 134 3.17 -3.44 5.80
C GLU A 134 4.32 -3.39 4.79
N HIS A 135 4.02 -3.12 3.51
CA HIS A 135 5.08 -2.93 2.51
C HIS A 135 6.10 -1.89 2.94
N LEU A 136 5.66 -0.81 3.57
CA LEU A 136 6.56 0.26 4.02
C LEU A 136 7.52 -0.20 5.12
N ASP A 137 7.19 -1.29 5.81
CA ASP A 137 8.04 -1.90 6.84
C ASP A 137 8.82 -3.11 6.33
N GLY A 138 8.76 -3.37 5.02
CA GLY A 138 9.41 -4.52 4.42
C GLY A 138 8.71 -5.85 4.67
N ILE A 139 7.45 -5.80 5.06
CA ILE A 139 6.60 -6.97 5.30
C ILE A 139 5.71 -7.18 4.08
N ILE A 140 5.66 -8.39 3.57
CA ILE A 140 4.80 -8.72 2.44
C ILE A 140 3.67 -9.66 2.86
N PHE A 141 2.63 -9.71 2.05
CA PHE A 141 1.43 -10.50 2.36
C PHE A 141 1.72 -12.00 2.56
N LEU A 142 2.77 -12.52 1.90
CA LEU A 142 3.19 -13.91 2.06
C LEU A 142 3.62 -14.22 3.50
N ASP A 143 4.14 -13.22 4.23
CA ASP A 143 4.54 -13.35 5.63
C ASP A 143 3.33 -13.55 6.57
N LYS A 144 2.15 -13.16 6.11
CA LYS A 144 0.89 -13.24 6.85
C LYS A 144 0.00 -14.37 6.37
N ALA A 145 0.47 -15.16 5.42
CA ALA A 145 -0.32 -16.23 4.82
C ALA A 145 -0.62 -17.34 5.84
N ILE A 146 -1.89 -17.70 5.96
CA ILE A 146 -2.31 -18.90 6.69
C ILE A 146 -2.49 -20.08 5.74
N GLU A 147 -2.69 -19.78 4.45
CA GLU A 147 -2.82 -20.79 3.40
C GLU A 147 -2.47 -20.15 2.07
N GLU A 148 -1.71 -20.84 1.23
CA GLU A 148 -1.48 -20.39 -0.15
C GLU A 148 -2.55 -21.02 -1.03
N ILE A 149 -3.15 -20.20 -1.90
CA ILE A 149 -4.26 -20.61 -2.75
C ILE A 149 -3.72 -20.86 -4.16
N GLU A 150 -4.00 -22.04 -4.67
CA GLU A 150 -3.70 -22.39 -6.06
C GLU A 150 -4.93 -22.08 -6.92
N LEU A 151 -4.69 -21.44 -8.04
CA LEU A 151 -5.73 -21.11 -9.01
C LEU A 151 -5.61 -21.99 -10.25
#